data_28fe04eb27088046d4f82627f0955d00
#
_entry.id   28fe04eb27088046d4f82627f0955d00
#
_cell.length_a   1.000
_cell.length_b   1.000
_cell.length_c   1.000
_cell.angle_alpha   90.00
_cell.angle_beta   90.00
_cell.angle_gamma   90.00
#
_symmetry.space_group_name_H-M   'P 1'
#
loop_
_entity.id
_entity.type
_entity.pdbx_description
1 polymer ?
#
loop_
_entity_poly.entity_id
_entity_poly.type
_entity_poly.pdbx_seq_one_letter_code
_entity_poly.pdbx_strand_id
1 'polypeptide(L)'
;VHAQTKAPVTVGRVEKMSKSKKNTVDPRHIIEAYGADAARLFMLSDSPPERDLEWTDAGIEGAWRYLQRLWKLCQPAPDAPAAASDDKLRRATQKTILRVGE
;
A
#
# COMPACT_ATOMS: atom_id res chain seq x y z
N VAL A 1 -11.07 10.33 20.55
CA VAL A 1 -11.03 11.72 21.08
C VAL A 1 -10.68 12.65 19.95
N HIS A 2 -11.41 13.73 19.79
CA HIS A 2 -11.15 14.74 18.77
C HIS A 2 -9.78 15.40 18.99
N ALA A 3 -8.94 15.44 17.96
CA ALA A 3 -7.53 15.85 18.09
C ALA A 3 -7.35 17.28 18.64
N GLN A 4 -8.21 18.22 18.22
CA GLN A 4 -8.14 19.63 18.62
C GLN A 4 -8.91 19.93 19.91
N THR A 5 -10.13 19.40 20.06
CA THR A 5 -11.02 19.75 21.17
C THR A 5 -10.91 18.82 22.35
N LYS A 6 -10.21 17.67 22.22
CA LYS A 6 -10.14 16.60 23.24
C LYS A 6 -11.49 16.04 23.70
N ALA A 7 -12.58 16.40 23.04
CA ALA A 7 -13.91 15.89 23.33
C ALA A 7 -14.02 14.39 22.98
N PRO A 8 -14.86 13.62 23.71
CA PRO A 8 -15.15 12.25 23.32
C PRO A 8 -15.84 12.21 21.95
N VAL A 9 -15.38 11.33 21.08
CA VAL A 9 -15.94 11.10 19.75
C VAL A 9 -16.57 9.72 19.73
N THR A 10 -17.83 9.66 19.32
CA THR A 10 -18.50 8.38 19.06
C THR A 10 -18.09 7.89 17.66
N VAL A 11 -17.51 6.69 17.62
CA VAL A 11 -17.19 6.04 16.35
C VAL A 11 -18.49 5.45 15.79
N GLY A 12 -18.93 5.93 14.63
CA GLY A 12 -20.08 5.42 13.91
C GLY A 12 -19.75 4.15 13.12
N ARG A 13 -20.75 3.65 12.37
CA ARG A 13 -20.55 2.54 11.43
C ARG A 13 -19.75 3.01 10.21
N VAL A 14 -19.12 2.07 9.51
CA VAL A 14 -18.52 2.30 8.18
C VAL A 14 -19.61 2.78 7.22
N GLU A 15 -19.37 3.89 6.55
CA GLU A 15 -20.30 4.49 5.60
C GLU A 15 -19.62 4.75 4.24
N LYS A 16 -20.39 4.55 3.16
CA LYS A 16 -19.93 4.88 1.81
C LYS A 16 -19.59 6.35 1.69
N MET A 17 -18.43 6.65 1.10
CA MET A 17 -18.01 8.02 0.81
C MET A 17 -18.99 8.73 -0.11
N SER A 18 -19.31 9.98 0.21
CA SER A 18 -20.21 10.82 -0.58
C SER A 18 -19.86 12.29 -0.39
N LYS A 19 -19.87 13.06 -1.48
CA LYS A 19 -19.64 14.51 -1.44
C LYS A 19 -20.69 15.23 -0.59
N SER A 20 -21.94 14.78 -0.62
CA SER A 20 -23.03 15.34 0.19
C SER A 20 -22.82 15.12 1.69
N LYS A 21 -22.19 14.02 2.09
CA LYS A 21 -21.84 13.72 3.47
C LYS A 21 -20.53 14.33 3.92
N LYS A 22 -19.76 14.93 3.00
CA LYS A 22 -18.43 15.51 3.24
C LYS A 22 -17.45 14.56 3.93
N ASN A 23 -17.56 13.25 3.62
CA ASN A 23 -16.70 12.19 4.15
C ASN A 23 -15.79 11.58 3.06
N THR A 24 -15.53 12.32 1.98
CA THR A 24 -14.66 11.89 0.89
C THR A 24 -13.20 12.20 1.19
N VAL A 25 -12.31 11.31 0.78
CA VAL A 25 -10.87 11.57 0.74
C VAL A 25 -10.53 12.19 -0.61
N ASP A 26 -9.81 13.33 -0.61
CA ASP A 26 -9.39 13.97 -1.86
C ASP A 26 -8.19 13.21 -2.45
N PRO A 27 -8.34 12.64 -3.66
CA PRO A 27 -7.24 11.92 -4.32
C PRO A 27 -5.98 12.77 -4.53
N ARG A 28 -6.12 14.09 -4.66
CA ARG A 28 -4.95 14.98 -4.87
C ARG A 28 -3.99 14.92 -3.69
N HIS A 29 -4.49 15.03 -2.48
CA HIS A 29 -3.66 14.94 -1.27
C HIS A 29 -2.94 13.60 -1.16
N ILE A 30 -3.60 12.52 -1.55
CA ILE A 30 -3.02 11.18 -1.55
C ILE A 30 -1.91 11.05 -2.61
N ILE A 31 -2.18 11.53 -3.82
CA ILE A 31 -1.21 11.48 -4.91
C ILE A 31 0.01 12.36 -4.61
N GLU A 32 -0.19 13.53 -4.01
CA GLU A 32 0.89 14.44 -3.61
C GLU A 32 1.75 13.86 -2.48
N ALA A 33 1.14 13.19 -1.49
CA ALA A 33 1.83 12.65 -0.33
C ALA A 33 2.52 11.29 -0.60
N TYR A 34 1.87 10.38 -1.33
CA TYR A 34 2.29 8.99 -1.47
C TYR A 34 2.55 8.56 -2.92
N GLY A 35 2.11 9.34 -3.90
CA GLY A 35 2.18 8.99 -5.32
C GLY A 35 0.99 8.16 -5.80
N ALA A 36 0.74 8.22 -7.12
CA ALA A 36 -0.40 7.51 -7.73
C ALA A 36 -0.28 5.99 -7.62
N ASP A 37 0.93 5.45 -7.69
CA ASP A 37 1.15 4.01 -7.64
C ASP A 37 0.89 3.41 -6.27
N ALA A 38 1.17 4.15 -5.18
CA ALA A 38 0.81 3.73 -3.84
C ALA A 38 -0.73 3.67 -3.67
N ALA A 39 -1.45 4.66 -4.19
CA ALA A 39 -2.90 4.66 -4.18
C ALA A 39 -3.49 3.48 -4.97
N ARG A 40 -2.98 3.21 -6.16
CA ARG A 40 -3.40 2.06 -6.98
C ARG A 40 -3.11 0.74 -6.29
N LEU A 41 -1.91 0.58 -5.74
CA LEU A 41 -1.53 -0.65 -5.03
C LEU A 41 -2.46 -0.89 -3.84
N PHE A 42 -2.72 0.12 -3.02
CA PHE A 42 -3.63 0.02 -1.89
C PHE A 42 -5.04 -0.40 -2.34
N MET A 43 -5.60 0.28 -3.34
CA MET A 43 -6.95 -0.02 -3.87
C MET A 43 -7.10 -1.45 -4.40
N LEU A 44 -6.03 -2.03 -4.97
CA LEU A 44 -6.08 -3.35 -5.60
C LEU A 44 -5.68 -4.50 -4.66
N SER A 45 -4.93 -4.20 -3.58
CA SER A 45 -4.35 -5.24 -2.72
C SER A 45 -5.03 -5.38 -1.35
N ASP A 46 -5.75 -4.36 -0.90
CA ASP A 46 -6.32 -4.37 0.46
C ASP A 46 -7.59 -5.21 0.56
N SER A 47 -8.44 -5.14 -0.46
CA SER A 47 -9.70 -5.86 -0.46
C SER A 47 -9.99 -6.49 -1.83
N PRO A 48 -10.63 -7.68 -1.89
CA PRO A 48 -11.17 -8.22 -3.14
C PRO A 48 -12.17 -7.24 -3.76
N PRO A 49 -12.27 -7.19 -5.11
CA PRO A 49 -13.15 -6.23 -5.80
C PRO A 49 -14.64 -6.36 -5.46
N GLU A 50 -15.06 -7.50 -4.92
CA GLU A 50 -16.44 -7.76 -4.49
C GLU A 50 -16.78 -7.20 -3.11
N ARG A 51 -15.78 -6.70 -2.38
CA ARG A 51 -15.96 -6.14 -1.04
C ARG A 51 -15.75 -4.64 -1.03
N ASP A 52 -16.40 -3.98 -0.09
CA ASP A 52 -16.13 -2.58 0.18
C ASP A 52 -14.70 -2.40 0.71
N LEU A 53 -14.01 -1.40 0.18
CA LEU A 53 -12.70 -0.98 0.65
C LEU A 53 -12.87 0.06 1.76
N GLU A 54 -12.37 -0.22 2.95
CA GLU A 54 -12.27 0.77 4.01
C GLU A 54 -11.00 1.62 3.83
N TRP A 55 -11.18 2.93 3.62
CA TRP A 55 -10.04 3.83 3.52
C TRP A 55 -9.38 4.00 4.88
N THR A 56 -8.08 3.66 4.97
CA THR A 56 -7.26 3.87 6.16
C THR A 56 -5.93 4.50 5.79
N ASP A 57 -5.50 5.48 6.58
CA ASP A 57 -4.19 6.13 6.38
C ASP A 57 -3.03 5.13 6.60
N ALA A 58 -3.21 4.19 7.51
CA ALA A 58 -2.22 3.12 7.75
C ALA A 58 -2.07 2.18 6.54
N GLY A 59 -3.16 1.90 5.82
CA GLY A 59 -3.15 1.05 4.63
C GLY A 59 -2.38 1.69 3.48
N ILE A 60 -2.67 2.96 3.17
CA ILE A 60 -1.96 3.67 2.10
C ILE A 60 -0.48 3.87 2.43
N GLU A 61 -0.13 4.17 3.69
CA GLU A 61 1.25 4.27 4.13
C GLU A 61 1.98 2.92 4.02
N GLY A 62 1.30 1.81 4.31
CA GLY A 62 1.82 0.46 4.13
C GLY A 62 2.17 0.15 2.67
N ALA A 63 1.27 0.47 1.74
CA ALA A 63 1.48 0.33 0.31
C ALA A 63 2.68 1.20 -0.17
N TRP A 64 2.74 2.45 0.27
CA TRP A 64 3.86 3.34 -0.04
C TRP A 64 5.20 2.80 0.46
N ARG A 65 5.29 2.35 1.72
CA ARG A 65 6.50 1.73 2.28
C ARG A 65 6.94 0.48 1.51
N TYR A 66 5.98 -0.33 1.05
CA TYR A 66 6.27 -1.49 0.21
C TYR A 66 6.92 -1.07 -1.11
N LEU A 67 6.35 -0.08 -1.82
CA LEU A 67 6.90 0.44 -3.07
C LEU A 67 8.30 1.04 -2.89
N GLN A 68 8.54 1.74 -1.78
CA GLN A 68 9.87 2.29 -1.47
C GLN A 68 10.93 1.17 -1.28
N ARG A 69 10.54 0.06 -0.64
CA ARG A 69 11.44 -1.10 -0.50
C ARG A 69 11.70 -1.76 -1.85
N LEU A 70 10.67 -1.96 -2.65
CA LEU A 70 10.78 -2.53 -3.99
C LEU A 70 11.68 -1.66 -4.87
N TRP A 71 11.48 -0.36 -4.85
CA TRP A 71 12.32 0.60 -5.58
C TRP A 71 13.79 0.48 -5.20
N LYS A 72 14.11 0.43 -3.91
CA LYS A 72 15.48 0.24 -3.42
C LYS A 72 16.11 -1.07 -3.91
N LEU A 73 15.34 -2.15 -3.98
CA LEU A 73 15.84 -3.42 -4.50
C LEU A 73 16.14 -3.39 -6.01
N CYS A 74 15.41 -2.55 -6.76
CA CYS A 74 15.61 -2.39 -8.19
C CYS A 74 16.72 -1.39 -8.56
N GLN A 75 17.24 -0.63 -7.59
CA GLN A 75 18.36 0.27 -7.83
C GLN A 75 19.65 -0.55 -8.01
N PRO A 76 20.42 -0.30 -9.09
CA PRO A 76 21.71 -0.94 -9.23
C PRO A 76 22.62 -0.48 -8.08
N ALA A 77 23.20 -1.43 -7.37
CA ALA A 77 24.26 -1.11 -6.40
C ALA A 77 25.54 -0.77 -7.19
N PRO A 78 26.06 0.46 -7.07
CA PRO A 78 27.16 0.92 -7.93
C PRO A 78 28.44 0.11 -7.82
N ASP A 79 28.62 -0.65 -6.74
CA ASP A 79 29.84 -1.44 -6.46
C ASP A 79 29.53 -2.89 -6.03
N ALA A 80 28.36 -3.43 -6.39
CA ALA A 80 28.08 -4.82 -6.04
C ALA A 80 28.99 -5.74 -6.87
N PRO A 81 29.87 -6.54 -6.25
CA PRO A 81 30.59 -7.59 -6.99
C PRO A 81 29.57 -8.49 -7.65
N ALA A 82 29.87 -8.93 -8.89
CA ALA A 82 29.01 -9.88 -9.60
C ALA A 82 28.64 -11.00 -8.65
N ALA A 83 27.37 -11.06 -8.26
CA ALA A 83 26.93 -11.92 -7.18
C ALA A 83 27.22 -13.37 -7.53
N ALA A 84 28.01 -14.04 -6.70
CA ALA A 84 28.09 -15.49 -6.71
C ALA A 84 26.64 -16.02 -6.63
N SER A 85 26.27 -16.97 -7.47
CA SER A 85 24.91 -17.48 -7.56
C SER A 85 24.46 -17.96 -6.17
N ASP A 86 23.55 -17.22 -5.55
CA ASP A 86 22.96 -17.62 -4.28
C ASP A 86 21.88 -18.70 -4.59
N ASP A 87 22.25 -19.98 -4.39
CA ASP A 87 21.35 -21.11 -4.58
C ASP A 87 20.07 -21.00 -3.76
N LYS A 88 20.11 -20.36 -2.60
CA LYS A 88 18.94 -20.12 -1.77
C LYS A 88 17.99 -19.14 -2.44
N LEU A 89 18.51 -18.06 -3.02
CA LEU A 89 17.72 -17.08 -3.77
C LEU A 89 17.12 -17.73 -5.02
N ARG A 90 17.90 -18.50 -5.78
CA ARG A 90 17.41 -19.21 -6.96
C ARG A 90 16.25 -20.16 -6.62
N ARG A 91 16.39 -20.95 -5.55
CA ARG A 91 15.33 -21.87 -5.10
C ARG A 91 14.09 -21.10 -4.65
N ALA A 92 14.24 -19.98 -3.94
CA ALA A 92 13.12 -19.12 -3.54
C ALA A 92 12.40 -18.54 -4.75
N THR A 93 13.14 -18.05 -5.74
CA THR A 93 12.60 -17.53 -7.00
C THR A 93 11.80 -18.59 -7.74
N GLN A 94 12.36 -19.80 -7.94
CA GLN A 94 11.67 -20.88 -8.62
C GLN A 94 10.38 -21.32 -7.90
N LYS A 95 10.40 -21.40 -6.57
CA LYS A 95 9.21 -21.69 -5.78
C LYS A 95 8.13 -20.61 -5.94
N THR A 96 8.54 -19.35 -6.02
CA THR A 96 7.61 -18.22 -6.21
C THR A 96 6.99 -18.28 -7.60
N ILE A 97 7.78 -18.54 -8.66
CA ILE A 97 7.28 -18.67 -10.04
C ILE A 97 6.22 -19.77 -10.12
N LEU A 98 6.48 -20.96 -9.53
CA LEU A 98 5.52 -22.05 -9.51
C LEU A 98 4.21 -21.66 -8.81
N ARG A 99 4.31 -20.97 -7.68
CA ARG A 99 3.14 -20.55 -6.90
C ARG A 99 2.26 -19.50 -7.59
N VAL A 100 2.87 -18.61 -8.35
CA VAL A 100 2.14 -17.54 -9.07
C VAL A 100 1.53 -18.06 -10.37
N GLY A 101 2.04 -19.19 -10.91
CA GLY A 101 1.53 -19.83 -12.12
C GLY A 101 0.39 -20.83 -11.88
N GLU A 102 0.01 -21.10 -10.63
CA GLU A 102 -1.16 -21.90 -10.22
C GLU A 102 -2.41 -21.02 -10.06
#